data_6d4baf20d2b15232902626bc9c1da418
#
_entry.id   6d4baf20d2b15232902626bc9c1da418
#
_cell.length_a   1.000
_cell.length_b   1.000
_cell.length_c   1.000
_cell.angle_alpha   90.00
_cell.angle_beta   90.00
_cell.angle_gamma   90.00
#
_symmetry.space_group_name_H-M   'P 1'
#
loop_
_entity.id
_entity.type
_entity.pdbx_description
1 polymer ?
#
loop_
_entity_poly.entity_id
_entity_poly.type
_entity_poly.pdbx_seq_one_letter_code
_entity_poly.pdbx_strand_id
1 'polypeptide(L)'
;MNYSVTPLGKKTIAGFHLVGPWEHTVKQGFEQLMMWVENSQVPAREWVAVYYDNPEEVPAEKLRCATAVTVDENYVIPPNSEGVILTAIAGGDYACARARVVDYDFATPWMQFFDSLLQSTAYRIAPQPCFEVYLNDGNQDGYWDIDMYIPVERVAS
;
A
#
# COMPACT_ATOMS: atom_id res chain seq x y z
N MET A 1 18.47 4.47 -3.94
CA MET A 1 17.75 3.20 -3.67
C MET A 1 17.56 2.45 -4.98
N ASN A 2 17.88 1.20 -4.98
CA ASN A 2 17.71 0.35 -6.17
C ASN A 2 16.24 -0.06 -6.32
N TYR A 3 15.75 -0.06 -7.55
CA TYR A 3 14.40 -0.51 -7.87
C TYR A 3 14.40 -1.23 -9.20
N SER A 4 13.33 -1.99 -9.44
CA SER A 4 13.06 -2.62 -10.74
C SER A 4 11.67 -2.23 -11.20
N VAL A 5 11.42 -2.30 -12.51
CA VAL A 5 10.08 -2.06 -13.06
C VAL A 5 9.52 -3.39 -13.52
N THR A 6 8.30 -3.69 -13.07
CA THR A 6 7.64 -4.95 -13.37
C THR A 6 6.17 -4.74 -13.71
N PRO A 7 5.61 -5.49 -14.66
CA PRO A 7 4.17 -5.45 -14.90
C PRO A 7 3.45 -6.24 -13.82
N LEU A 8 2.36 -5.68 -13.29
CA LEU A 8 1.50 -6.34 -12.32
C LEU A 8 0.09 -6.46 -12.87
N GLY A 9 -0.58 -7.56 -12.56
CA GLY A 9 -2.00 -7.71 -12.79
C GLY A 9 -2.80 -6.96 -11.73
N LYS A 10 -4.06 -6.72 -12.03
CA LYS A 10 -5.01 -6.15 -11.08
C LYS A 10 -5.10 -7.01 -9.83
N LYS A 11 -5.12 -6.38 -8.66
CA LYS A 11 -5.29 -7.05 -7.36
C LYS A 11 -6.64 -6.65 -6.77
N THR A 12 -7.42 -7.63 -6.33
CA THR A 12 -8.64 -7.36 -5.56
C THR A 12 -8.28 -7.27 -4.09
N ILE A 13 -8.76 -6.23 -3.42
CA ILE A 13 -8.46 -6.00 -2.00
C ILE A 13 -9.74 -5.76 -1.21
N ALA A 14 -9.72 -6.20 0.04
CA ALA A 14 -10.81 -5.98 0.99
C ALA A 14 -10.22 -5.41 2.28
N GLY A 15 -10.80 -4.34 2.79
CA GLY A 15 -10.29 -3.70 4.00
C GLY A 15 -10.98 -2.39 4.31
N PHE A 16 -10.23 -1.48 4.92
CA PHE A 16 -10.76 -0.23 5.45
C PHE A 16 -10.12 0.98 4.76
N HIS A 17 -10.96 1.98 4.47
CA HIS A 17 -10.51 3.28 3.96
C HIS A 17 -10.49 4.27 5.11
N LEU A 18 -9.38 5.01 5.25
CA LEU A 18 -9.18 5.95 6.34
C LEU A 18 -8.73 7.31 5.80
N VAL A 19 -9.07 8.35 6.56
CA VAL A 19 -8.69 9.73 6.24
C VAL A 19 -8.01 10.33 7.47
N GLY A 20 -6.85 10.93 7.27
CA GLY A 20 -6.06 11.57 8.32
C GLY A 20 -4.58 11.35 8.14
N PRO A 21 -3.75 11.83 9.09
CA PRO A 21 -2.30 11.62 9.02
C PRO A 21 -1.95 10.13 8.96
N TRP A 22 -1.19 9.74 7.95
CA TRP A 22 -0.87 8.33 7.70
C TRP A 22 -0.15 7.65 8.86
N GLU A 23 0.65 8.39 9.62
CA GLU A 23 1.34 7.86 10.80
C GLU A 23 0.38 7.36 11.88
N HIS A 24 -0.87 7.82 11.86
CA HIS A 24 -1.91 7.36 12.76
C HIS A 24 -2.91 6.43 12.08
N THR A 25 -3.36 6.80 10.86
CA THR A 25 -4.43 6.05 10.17
C THR A 25 -3.98 4.67 9.71
N VAL A 26 -2.74 4.52 9.25
CA VAL A 26 -2.23 3.21 8.80
C VAL A 26 -2.19 2.24 9.97
N LYS A 27 -1.67 2.68 11.12
CA LYS A 27 -1.62 1.84 12.32
C LYS A 27 -3.02 1.45 12.80
N GLN A 28 -3.91 2.43 12.91
CA GLN A 28 -5.29 2.21 13.32
C GLN A 28 -6.01 1.27 12.35
N GLY A 29 -5.81 1.50 11.06
CA GLY A 29 -6.43 0.68 10.02
C GLY A 29 -5.97 -0.77 10.07
N PHE A 30 -4.70 -1.03 10.34
CA PHE A 30 -4.21 -2.41 10.48
C PHE A 30 -4.74 -3.09 11.73
N GLU A 31 -4.92 -2.37 12.83
CA GLU A 31 -5.56 -2.94 14.02
C GLU A 31 -6.98 -3.40 13.71
N GLN A 32 -7.77 -2.56 13.03
CA GLN A 32 -9.13 -2.92 12.58
C GLN A 32 -9.12 -4.10 11.61
N LEU A 33 -8.18 -4.07 10.66
CA LEU A 33 -8.06 -5.09 9.63
C LEU A 33 -7.74 -6.45 10.23
N MET A 34 -6.79 -6.52 11.15
CA MET A 34 -6.41 -7.76 11.82
C MET A 34 -7.60 -8.38 12.55
N MET A 35 -8.36 -7.56 13.28
CA MET A 35 -9.56 -8.02 13.98
C MET A 35 -10.59 -8.57 13.02
N TRP A 36 -10.85 -7.87 11.92
CA TRP A 36 -11.83 -8.33 10.92
C TRP A 36 -11.39 -9.63 10.25
N VAL A 37 -10.13 -9.72 9.83
CA VAL A 37 -9.58 -10.92 9.17
C VAL A 37 -9.69 -12.13 10.09
N GLU A 38 -9.35 -11.96 11.37
CA GLU A 38 -9.41 -13.03 12.35
C GLU A 38 -10.86 -13.44 12.64
N ASN A 39 -11.74 -12.48 12.94
CA ASN A 39 -13.11 -12.74 13.31
C ASN A 39 -13.94 -13.32 12.16
N SER A 40 -13.66 -12.90 10.93
CA SER A 40 -14.40 -13.31 9.73
C SER A 40 -13.69 -14.42 8.93
N GLN A 41 -12.55 -14.91 9.42
CA GLN A 41 -11.76 -15.95 8.78
C GLN A 41 -11.51 -15.65 7.29
N VAL A 42 -11.06 -14.43 7.02
CA VAL A 42 -10.84 -13.95 5.65
C VAL A 42 -9.63 -14.68 5.03
N PRO A 43 -9.77 -15.23 3.81
CA PRO A 43 -8.65 -15.91 3.14
C PRO A 43 -7.67 -14.90 2.55
N ALA A 44 -6.97 -14.17 3.43
CA ALA A 44 -6.02 -13.13 3.06
C ALA A 44 -4.77 -13.73 2.44
N ARG A 45 -4.29 -13.12 1.34
CA ARG A 45 -3.04 -13.53 0.67
C ARG A 45 -1.90 -12.60 1.04
N GLU A 46 -2.08 -11.31 0.83
CA GLU A 46 -1.09 -10.28 1.15
C GLU A 46 -1.73 -9.21 2.01
N TRP A 47 -0.93 -8.56 2.85
CA TRP A 47 -1.34 -7.41 3.66
C TRP A 47 -0.75 -6.17 3.02
N VAL A 48 -1.61 -5.18 2.71
CA VAL A 48 -1.21 -4.00 1.94
C VAL A 48 -1.71 -2.71 2.58
N ALA A 49 -0.95 -1.63 2.38
CA ALA A 49 -1.42 -0.28 2.60
C ALA A 49 -1.39 0.46 1.26
N VAL A 50 -2.48 1.13 0.92
CA VAL A 50 -2.64 1.89 -0.32
C VAL A 50 -2.71 3.36 0.01
N TYR A 51 -1.92 4.18 -0.69
CA TYR A 51 -1.85 5.63 -0.48
C TYR A 51 -2.42 6.34 -1.70
N TYR A 52 -3.48 7.12 -1.47
CA TYR A 52 -4.26 7.73 -2.55
C TYR A 52 -3.87 9.18 -2.86
N ASP A 53 -3.12 9.84 -1.96
CA ASP A 53 -2.80 11.24 -2.08
C ASP A 53 -1.31 11.51 -2.02
N ASN A 54 -0.89 12.68 -2.51
CA ASN A 54 0.47 13.17 -2.36
C ASN A 54 0.53 14.05 -1.10
N PRO A 55 1.32 13.67 -0.08
CA PRO A 55 1.38 14.45 1.17
C PRO A 55 1.98 15.84 1.00
N GLU A 56 2.64 16.13 -0.12
CA GLU A 56 3.12 17.48 -0.44
C GLU A 56 2.01 18.39 -0.95
N GLU A 57 0.92 17.81 -1.47
CA GLU A 57 -0.20 18.56 -2.06
C GLU A 57 -1.44 18.57 -1.19
N VAL A 58 -1.61 17.58 -0.33
CA VAL A 58 -2.82 17.40 0.49
C VAL A 58 -2.47 17.58 1.97
N PRO A 59 -3.25 18.39 2.71
CA PRO A 59 -3.04 18.53 4.16
C PRO A 59 -3.14 17.19 4.89
N ALA A 60 -2.37 17.02 5.95
CA ALA A 60 -2.28 15.75 6.68
C ALA A 60 -3.63 15.22 7.13
N GLU A 61 -4.53 16.08 7.60
CA GLU A 61 -5.86 15.67 8.09
C GLU A 61 -6.81 15.21 6.98
N LYS A 62 -6.43 15.41 5.70
CA LYS A 62 -7.22 15.00 4.53
C LYS A 62 -6.57 13.87 3.73
N LEU A 63 -5.41 13.38 4.15
CA LEU A 63 -4.73 12.29 3.48
C LEU A 63 -5.55 11.01 3.55
N ARG A 64 -5.69 10.32 2.42
CA ARG A 64 -6.46 9.08 2.32
C ARG A 64 -5.53 7.89 2.18
N CYS A 65 -5.87 6.82 2.87
CA CYS A 65 -5.21 5.53 2.70
C CYS A 65 -6.21 4.40 2.86
N ALA A 66 -5.79 3.20 2.47
CA ALA A 66 -6.54 1.98 2.77
C ALA A 66 -5.59 0.97 3.39
N THR A 67 -6.06 0.25 4.39
CA THR A 67 -5.39 -0.94 4.90
C THR A 67 -6.24 -2.12 4.50
N ALA A 68 -5.65 -3.09 3.83
CA ALA A 68 -6.42 -4.15 3.19
C ALA A 68 -5.62 -5.43 3.07
N VAL A 69 -6.34 -6.51 2.73
CA VAL A 69 -5.74 -7.77 2.33
C VAL A 69 -6.11 -8.06 0.88
N THR A 70 -5.20 -8.68 0.15
CA THR A 70 -5.53 -9.16 -1.19
C THR A 70 -6.33 -10.45 -1.07
N VAL A 71 -7.38 -10.56 -1.88
CA VAL A 71 -8.29 -11.69 -1.89
C VAL A 71 -8.57 -12.11 -3.32
N ASP A 72 -9.25 -13.25 -3.47
CA ASP A 72 -9.70 -13.70 -4.78
C ASP A 72 -10.65 -12.67 -5.40
N GLU A 73 -10.62 -12.52 -6.72
CA GLU A 73 -11.49 -11.56 -7.42
C GLU A 73 -12.98 -11.82 -7.23
N ASN A 74 -13.34 -13.06 -6.90
CA ASN A 74 -14.72 -13.47 -6.66
C ASN A 74 -15.11 -13.42 -5.17
N TYR A 75 -14.22 -12.89 -4.33
CA TYR A 75 -14.47 -12.82 -2.90
C TYR A 75 -15.71 -11.96 -2.59
N VAL A 76 -16.56 -12.48 -1.70
CA VAL A 76 -17.76 -11.77 -1.23
C VAL A 76 -17.57 -11.42 0.24
N ILE A 77 -17.75 -10.13 0.56
CA ILE A 77 -17.63 -9.66 1.95
C ILE A 77 -18.73 -10.31 2.78
N PRO A 78 -18.37 -10.97 3.90
CA PRO A 78 -19.36 -11.62 4.75
C PRO A 78 -20.24 -10.60 5.51
N PRO A 79 -21.40 -11.03 6.04
CA PRO A 79 -22.22 -10.16 6.88
C PRO A 79 -21.46 -9.72 8.14
N ASN A 80 -21.88 -8.63 8.76
CA ASN A 80 -21.27 -8.04 9.94
C ASN A 80 -19.85 -7.49 9.67
N SER A 81 -19.63 -7.00 8.45
CA SER A 81 -18.36 -6.40 8.03
C SER A 81 -18.52 -4.89 7.83
N GLU A 82 -18.98 -4.18 8.84
CA GLU A 82 -19.20 -2.74 8.77
C GLU A 82 -17.91 -2.00 8.46
N GLY A 83 -17.97 -1.07 7.50
CA GLY A 83 -16.84 -0.27 7.09
C GLY A 83 -15.87 -0.96 6.14
N VAL A 84 -16.04 -2.26 5.90
CA VAL A 84 -15.19 -3.00 4.96
C VAL A 84 -15.58 -2.65 3.52
N ILE A 85 -14.59 -2.28 2.72
CA ILE A 85 -14.76 -2.02 1.29
C ILE A 85 -14.08 -3.11 0.47
N LEU A 86 -14.65 -3.39 -0.70
CA LEU A 86 -14.05 -4.26 -1.70
C LEU A 86 -13.70 -3.39 -2.90
N THR A 87 -12.44 -3.35 -3.27
CA THR A 87 -11.96 -2.54 -4.37
C THR A 87 -10.76 -3.21 -5.03
N ALA A 88 -10.03 -2.50 -5.86
CA ALA A 88 -8.91 -3.07 -6.59
C ALA A 88 -7.73 -2.12 -6.65
N ILE A 89 -6.54 -2.70 -6.74
CA ILE A 89 -5.33 -2.01 -7.16
C ILE A 89 -5.19 -2.24 -8.65
N ALA A 90 -5.05 -1.16 -9.42
CA ALA A 90 -5.00 -1.24 -10.87
C ALA A 90 -3.78 -2.03 -11.35
N GLY A 91 -3.95 -2.83 -12.40
CA GLY A 91 -2.84 -3.45 -13.11
C GLY A 91 -2.07 -2.41 -13.91
N GLY A 92 -0.81 -2.73 -14.23
CA GLY A 92 0.06 -1.86 -15.02
C GLY A 92 1.51 -2.04 -14.63
N ASP A 93 2.35 -1.12 -15.08
CA ASP A 93 3.77 -1.13 -14.74
C ASP A 93 4.02 -0.43 -13.43
N TYR A 94 4.81 -1.05 -12.56
CA TYR A 94 5.17 -0.52 -11.26
C TYR A 94 6.67 -0.58 -11.05
N ALA A 95 7.23 0.51 -10.53
CA ALA A 95 8.55 0.47 -9.95
C ALA A 95 8.43 -0.16 -8.56
N CYS A 96 9.30 -1.11 -8.26
CA CYS A 96 9.27 -1.87 -7.01
C CYS A 96 10.62 -1.77 -6.30
N ALA A 97 10.60 -1.48 -5.02
CA ALA A 97 11.79 -1.46 -4.17
C ALA A 97 11.48 -2.09 -2.82
N ARG A 98 12.44 -2.82 -2.29
CA ARG A 98 12.32 -3.45 -0.96
C ARG A 98 13.04 -2.61 0.08
N ALA A 99 12.44 -2.48 1.25
CA ALA A 99 13.02 -1.75 2.37
C ALA A 99 12.72 -2.45 3.69
N ARG A 100 13.62 -2.24 4.66
CA ARG A 100 13.37 -2.62 6.04
C ARG A 100 13.09 -1.35 6.84
N VAL A 101 11.95 -1.34 7.51
CA VAL A 101 11.50 -0.23 8.34
C VAL A 101 11.79 -0.53 9.80
N VAL A 102 12.55 0.34 10.45
CA VAL A 102 12.85 0.26 11.88
C VAL A 102 12.26 1.49 12.56
N ASP A 103 11.88 1.35 13.82
CA ASP A 103 11.31 2.46 14.61
C ASP A 103 10.10 3.12 13.93
N TYR A 104 9.33 2.36 13.17
CA TYR A 104 8.15 2.84 12.41
C TYR A 104 8.45 3.97 11.42
N ASP A 105 9.71 4.14 11.01
CA ASP A 105 10.08 5.16 10.02
C ASP A 105 9.82 4.68 8.60
N PHE A 106 8.56 4.71 8.19
CA PHE A 106 8.15 4.41 6.82
C PHE A 106 8.47 5.54 5.86
N ALA A 107 8.57 6.77 6.35
CA ALA A 107 8.77 7.95 5.51
C ALA A 107 10.12 7.94 4.79
N THR A 108 11.20 7.59 5.49
CA THR A 108 12.55 7.64 4.91
C THR A 108 12.72 6.74 3.69
N PRO A 109 12.36 5.43 3.73
CA PRO A 109 12.46 4.58 2.54
C PRO A 109 11.61 5.07 1.37
N TRP A 110 10.40 5.55 1.63
CA TRP A 110 9.53 6.08 0.58
C TRP A 110 10.11 7.32 -0.08
N MET A 111 10.68 8.25 0.71
CA MET A 111 11.34 9.45 0.19
C MET A 111 12.54 9.08 -0.68
N GLN A 112 13.37 8.14 -0.23
CA GLN A 112 14.53 7.67 -0.99
C GLN A 112 14.10 7.04 -2.30
N PHE A 113 13.01 6.26 -2.30
CA PHE A 113 12.49 5.63 -3.49
C PHE A 113 11.97 6.64 -4.50
N PHE A 114 11.15 7.60 -4.05
CA PHE A 114 10.67 8.67 -4.92
C PHE A 114 11.82 9.47 -5.51
N ASP A 115 12.81 9.84 -4.71
CA ASP A 115 13.97 10.60 -5.19
C ASP A 115 14.73 9.83 -6.27
N SER A 116 14.94 8.52 -6.07
CA SER A 116 15.62 7.68 -7.06
C SER A 116 14.82 7.60 -8.36
N LEU A 117 13.51 7.44 -8.26
CA LEU A 117 12.64 7.32 -9.42
C LEU A 117 12.53 8.63 -10.19
N LEU A 118 12.47 9.77 -9.52
CA LEU A 118 12.41 11.09 -10.15
C LEU A 118 13.68 11.44 -10.95
N GLN A 119 14.79 10.77 -10.66
CA GLN A 119 16.02 10.93 -11.44
C GLN A 119 16.00 10.09 -12.73
N SER A 120 15.04 9.20 -12.90
CA SER A 120 14.93 8.38 -14.10
C SER A 120 14.52 9.21 -15.31
N THR A 121 15.18 8.96 -16.45
CA THR A 121 14.78 9.52 -17.74
C THR A 121 13.89 8.57 -18.54
N ALA A 122 13.75 7.32 -18.09
CA ALA A 122 13.00 6.28 -18.79
C ALA A 122 11.55 6.17 -18.32
N TYR A 123 11.25 6.58 -17.10
CA TYR A 123 9.94 6.42 -16.48
C TYR A 123 9.48 7.69 -15.79
N ARG A 124 8.17 7.91 -15.76
CA ARG A 124 7.53 8.94 -14.94
C ARG A 124 6.47 8.29 -14.06
N ILE A 125 6.12 8.95 -12.97
CA ILE A 125 5.10 8.45 -12.04
C ILE A 125 3.73 8.59 -12.71
N ALA A 126 2.97 7.49 -12.73
CA ALA A 126 1.61 7.48 -13.25
C ALA A 126 0.62 8.02 -12.19
N PRO A 127 -0.52 8.60 -12.62
CA PRO A 127 -1.49 9.21 -11.70
C PRO A 127 -2.40 8.15 -11.04
N GLN A 128 -1.82 7.18 -10.38
CA GLN A 128 -2.52 6.10 -9.70
C GLN A 128 -1.96 5.94 -8.29
N PRO A 129 -2.69 5.27 -7.38
CA PRO A 129 -2.20 5.10 -6.01
C PRO A 129 -0.93 4.27 -5.93
N CYS A 130 -0.06 4.64 -4.99
CA CYS A 130 1.08 3.83 -4.57
C CYS A 130 0.62 2.85 -3.50
N PHE A 131 1.35 1.75 -3.32
CA PHE A 131 1.03 0.82 -2.24
C PHE A 131 2.28 0.11 -1.74
N GLU A 132 2.17 -0.45 -0.55
CA GLU A 132 3.22 -1.28 0.03
C GLU A 132 2.65 -2.61 0.48
N VAL A 133 3.44 -3.68 0.31
CA VAL A 133 3.09 -5.03 0.75
C VAL A 133 3.97 -5.37 1.93
N TYR A 134 3.36 -5.86 3.00
CA TYR A 134 4.08 -6.27 4.21
C TYR A 134 4.50 -7.72 4.09
N LEU A 135 5.80 -7.97 4.28
CA LEU A 135 6.39 -9.30 4.09
C LEU A 135 6.52 -10.08 5.39
N ASN A 136 6.37 -9.41 6.55
CA ASN A 136 6.47 -10.01 7.87
C ASN A 136 5.53 -9.35 8.86
N ASP A 137 5.47 -9.88 10.09
CA ASP A 137 4.76 -9.24 11.18
C ASP A 137 5.76 -8.45 12.03
N GLY A 138 5.78 -7.14 11.82
CA GLY A 138 6.70 -6.24 12.50
C GLY A 138 6.44 -6.14 14.00
N ASN A 139 5.24 -6.46 14.46
CA ASN A 139 4.94 -6.49 15.89
C ASN A 139 5.68 -7.62 16.59
N GLN A 140 5.91 -8.74 15.90
CA GLN A 140 6.68 -9.87 16.42
C GLN A 140 8.18 -9.67 16.23
N ASP A 141 8.58 -9.17 15.05
CA ASP A 141 9.98 -9.14 14.64
C ASP A 141 10.73 -7.89 15.08
N GLY A 142 10.02 -6.81 15.44
CA GLY A 142 10.62 -5.55 15.81
C GLY A 142 11.03 -4.67 14.63
N TYR A 143 10.75 -5.11 13.40
CA TYR A 143 10.97 -4.35 12.17
C TYR A 143 9.97 -4.83 11.12
N TRP A 144 9.74 -3.98 10.11
CA TRP A 144 8.87 -4.34 8.99
C TRP A 144 9.68 -4.47 7.71
N ASP A 145 9.55 -5.59 7.02
CA ASP A 145 10.05 -5.72 5.64
C ASP A 145 8.89 -5.45 4.69
N ILE A 146 9.09 -4.52 3.77
CA ILE A 146 8.06 -4.10 2.83
C ILE A 146 8.57 -4.09 1.40
N ASP A 147 7.66 -4.38 0.47
CA ASP A 147 7.85 -4.07 -0.94
C ASP A 147 7.02 -2.84 -1.26
N MET A 148 7.68 -1.78 -1.75
CA MET A 148 7.02 -0.53 -2.12
C MET A 148 6.79 -0.51 -3.62
N TYR A 149 5.61 -0.06 -4.04
CA TYR A 149 5.22 -0.02 -5.46
C TYR A 149 4.75 1.38 -5.83
N ILE A 150 5.39 1.95 -6.85
CA ILE A 150 4.99 3.23 -7.43
C ILE A 150 4.57 2.98 -8.88
N PRO A 151 3.33 3.33 -9.27
CA PRO A 151 2.89 3.15 -10.66
C PRO A 151 3.70 4.07 -11.57
N VAL A 152 4.13 3.54 -12.70
CA VAL A 152 4.98 4.27 -13.64
C VAL A 152 4.48 4.12 -15.05
N GLU A 153 4.85 5.09 -15.88
CA GLU A 153 4.65 5.07 -17.32
C GLU A 153 5.99 5.25 -18.01
N ARG A 154 6.20 4.55 -19.12
CA ARG A 154 7.40 4.76 -19.90
C ARG A 154 7.35 6.12 -20.58
N VAL A 155 8.43 6.88 -20.46
CA VAL A 155 8.55 8.16 -21.13
C VAL A 155 8.76 7.91 -22.62
N ALA A 156 7.93 8.54 -23.46
CA ALA A 156 8.08 8.44 -24.92
C ALA A 156 9.39 9.09 -25.35
N SER A 157 10.17 8.36 -26.13
CA SER A 157 11.43 8.85 -26.68
C SER A 157 11.18 9.70 -27.93
#